data_7fc13e8dcff40d09cd9fdd5158586db6
#
_entry.id   7fc13e8dcff40d09cd9fdd5158586db6
#
_cell.length_a   1.000
_cell.length_b   1.000
_cell.length_c   1.000
_cell.angle_alpha   90.00
_cell.angle_beta   90.00
_cell.angle_gamma   90.00
#
_symmetry.space_group_name_H-M   'P 1'
#
loop_
_entity.id
_entity.type
_entity.pdbx_description
1 polymer ?
#
loop_
_entity_poly.entity_id
_entity_poly.type
_entity_poly.pdbx_seq_one_letter_code
_entity_poly.pdbx_strand_id
1 'polypeptide(L)'
;WNIYSYDTYDRLTAISEPSGRKTTHGYSGNSITAVEDGISVKRTYDALGNLISVVDPAGTITYNLRPDGQPSSIVAPGNVTTSFGYDGFGRRTSLGDPSSGTTTYAYDASGNLLKETNANNKVINYTYDTYNRLKTATLPEFTTTYTYNGYDELTKVSSSVGTSIDYVYDALGRLSSQTETAVDNKYLRKDYTYNGGNVSSIKYT
;
A
#
# COMPACT_ATOMS: atom_id res chain seq x y z
N TRP A 1 2.86 10.98 33.58
CA TRP A 1 2.59 9.57 33.34
C TRP A 1 1.14 9.43 32.91
N ASN A 2 0.85 8.60 31.88
CA ASN A 2 -0.52 8.26 31.52
C ASN A 2 -1.10 7.31 32.58
N ILE A 3 -2.38 7.51 32.93
CA ILE A 3 -3.12 6.63 33.82
C ILE A 3 -4.06 5.79 32.98
N TYR A 4 -4.01 4.48 33.19
CA TYR A 4 -4.85 3.51 32.50
C TYR A 4 -5.86 2.90 33.48
N SER A 5 -7.12 2.80 33.05
CA SER A 5 -8.18 2.16 33.82
C SER A 5 -8.71 0.95 33.04
N TYR A 6 -9.10 -0.10 33.77
CA TYR A 6 -9.57 -1.36 33.18
C TYR A 6 -10.90 -1.79 33.84
N ASP A 7 -11.68 -2.58 33.13
CA ASP A 7 -12.87 -3.22 33.68
C ASP A 7 -12.54 -4.57 34.36
N THR A 8 -13.56 -5.27 34.83
CA THR A 8 -13.42 -6.57 35.50
C THR A 8 -12.97 -7.72 34.56
N TYR A 9 -12.89 -7.47 33.26
CA TYR A 9 -12.41 -8.39 32.22
C TYR A 9 -11.05 -7.98 31.68
N ASP A 10 -10.30 -7.11 32.41
CA ASP A 10 -9.00 -6.56 32.00
C ASP A 10 -9.02 -5.80 30.66
N ARG A 11 -10.19 -5.28 30.24
CA ARG A 11 -10.27 -4.46 29.04
C ARG A 11 -10.08 -2.99 29.41
N LEU A 12 -9.30 -2.27 28.61
CA LEU A 12 -8.98 -0.86 28.80
C LEU A 12 -10.25 0.01 28.71
N THR A 13 -10.60 0.72 29.79
CA THR A 13 -11.80 1.59 29.82
C THR A 13 -11.47 3.08 29.75
N ALA A 14 -10.25 3.49 30.16
CA ALA A 14 -9.83 4.88 30.02
C ALA A 14 -8.31 5.00 29.94
N ILE A 15 -7.87 6.05 29.24
CA ILE A 15 -6.52 6.60 29.26
C ILE A 15 -6.64 8.06 29.65
N SER A 16 -5.96 8.50 30.73
CA SER A 16 -5.87 9.90 31.14
C SER A 16 -4.42 10.37 31.03
N GLU A 17 -4.20 11.43 30.27
CA GLU A 17 -2.88 12.01 30.04
C GLU A 17 -2.59 13.15 31.03
N PRO A 18 -1.31 13.49 31.31
CA PRO A 18 -0.94 14.64 32.14
C PRO A 18 -1.44 15.98 31.59
N SER A 19 -1.68 16.06 30.29
CA SER A 19 -2.28 17.22 29.60
C SER A 19 -3.73 17.48 29.98
N GLY A 20 -4.38 16.53 30.67
CA GLY A 20 -5.82 16.54 30.97
C GLY A 20 -6.66 15.88 29.87
N ARG A 21 -6.07 15.47 28.77
CA ARG A 21 -6.75 14.72 27.70
C ARG A 21 -7.19 13.35 28.23
N LYS A 22 -8.41 12.96 27.89
CA LYS A 22 -8.97 11.68 28.33
C LYS A 22 -9.63 10.94 27.16
N THR A 23 -9.20 9.71 26.94
CA THR A 23 -9.88 8.78 26.03
C THR A 23 -10.60 7.73 26.85
N THR A 24 -11.87 7.46 26.56
CA THR A 24 -12.66 6.39 27.20
C THR A 24 -13.08 5.32 26.21
N HIS A 25 -13.18 4.08 26.67
CA HIS A 25 -13.59 2.93 25.86
C HIS A 25 -14.79 2.26 26.51
N GLY A 26 -15.86 2.08 25.74
CA GLY A 26 -17.05 1.32 26.12
C GLY A 26 -17.17 0.05 25.28
N TYR A 27 -17.58 -1.04 25.88
CA TYR A 27 -17.74 -2.34 25.24
C TYR A 27 -19.20 -2.77 25.32
N SER A 28 -19.82 -3.15 24.18
CA SER A 28 -21.22 -3.60 24.13
C SER A 28 -21.39 -4.64 23.02
N GLY A 29 -21.57 -5.90 23.40
CA GLY A 29 -21.58 -7.01 22.44
C GLY A 29 -20.30 -7.04 21.62
N ASN A 30 -20.44 -7.06 20.30
CA ASN A 30 -19.31 -7.03 19.35
C ASN A 30 -18.87 -5.61 18.97
N SER A 31 -19.18 -4.60 19.80
CA SER A 31 -18.83 -3.20 19.51
C SER A 31 -17.92 -2.61 20.57
N ILE A 32 -16.99 -1.77 20.11
CA ILE A 32 -16.13 -0.94 20.95
C ILE A 32 -16.40 0.52 20.57
N THR A 33 -16.72 1.34 21.58
CA THR A 33 -16.88 2.79 21.41
C THR A 33 -15.73 3.50 22.10
N ALA A 34 -14.96 4.27 21.37
CA ALA A 34 -13.94 5.17 21.92
C ALA A 34 -14.49 6.60 21.91
N VAL A 35 -14.30 7.35 23.02
CA VAL A 35 -14.64 8.77 23.08
C VAL A 35 -13.40 9.55 23.51
N GLU A 36 -13.04 10.54 22.71
CA GLU A 36 -11.91 11.43 22.94
C GLU A 36 -12.32 12.86 22.60
N ASP A 37 -12.12 13.78 23.54
CA ASP A 37 -12.51 15.20 23.41
C ASP A 37 -13.96 15.41 22.94
N GLY A 38 -14.88 14.54 23.39
CA GLY A 38 -16.28 14.58 23.00
C GLY A 38 -16.60 13.92 21.64
N ILE A 39 -15.58 13.52 20.89
CA ILE A 39 -15.75 12.80 19.63
C ILE A 39 -15.89 11.31 19.92
N SER A 40 -17.02 10.72 19.49
CA SER A 40 -17.31 9.31 19.65
C SER A 40 -17.06 8.54 18.36
N VAL A 41 -16.29 7.45 18.44
CA VAL A 41 -16.08 6.51 17.32
C VAL A 41 -16.47 5.12 17.78
N LYS A 42 -17.53 4.56 17.19
CA LYS A 42 -17.99 3.20 17.44
C LYS A 42 -17.52 2.26 16.33
N ARG A 43 -16.85 1.19 16.69
CA ARG A 43 -16.44 0.09 15.79
C ARG A 43 -17.24 -1.15 16.13
N THR A 44 -17.82 -1.79 15.11
CA THR A 44 -18.57 -3.04 15.25
C THR A 44 -17.89 -4.14 14.47
N TYR A 45 -17.82 -5.31 15.07
CA TYR A 45 -17.13 -6.48 14.54
C TYR A 45 -18.11 -7.62 14.29
N ASP A 46 -17.82 -8.52 13.37
CA ASP A 46 -18.55 -9.78 13.22
C ASP A 46 -18.13 -10.81 14.29
N ALA A 47 -18.70 -12.01 14.22
CA ALA A 47 -18.39 -13.09 15.16
C ALA A 47 -16.94 -13.64 15.02
N LEU A 48 -16.28 -13.37 13.89
CA LEU A 48 -14.89 -13.76 13.61
C LEU A 48 -13.89 -12.66 13.99
N GLY A 49 -14.38 -11.50 14.49
CA GLY A 49 -13.55 -10.36 14.87
C GLY A 49 -13.18 -9.42 13.70
N ASN A 50 -13.79 -9.58 12.52
CA ASN A 50 -13.58 -8.67 11.41
C ASN A 50 -14.38 -7.38 11.60
N LEU A 51 -13.78 -6.23 11.28
CA LEU A 51 -14.47 -4.93 11.34
C LEU A 51 -15.54 -4.84 10.24
N ILE A 52 -16.82 -4.64 10.63
CA ILE A 52 -17.95 -4.54 9.71
C ILE A 52 -18.57 -3.14 9.67
N SER A 53 -18.32 -2.30 10.68
CA SER A 53 -18.84 -0.92 10.67
C SER A 53 -18.00 0.00 11.55
N VAL A 54 -17.86 1.25 11.11
CA VAL A 54 -17.36 2.39 11.90
C VAL A 54 -18.39 3.50 11.83
N VAL A 55 -18.78 4.02 12.99
CA VAL A 55 -19.69 5.16 13.13
C VAL A 55 -18.97 6.27 13.87
N ASP A 56 -18.92 7.44 13.28
CA ASP A 56 -18.37 8.67 13.86
C ASP A 56 -19.30 9.86 13.54
N PRO A 57 -19.00 11.10 13.96
CA PRO A 57 -19.83 12.28 13.65
C PRO A 57 -19.97 12.59 12.16
N ALA A 58 -19.06 12.12 11.31
CA ALA A 58 -19.11 12.31 9.85
C ALA A 58 -20.08 11.30 9.18
N GLY A 59 -20.43 10.20 9.88
CA GLY A 59 -21.39 9.22 9.41
C GLY A 59 -20.97 7.78 9.66
N THR A 60 -21.49 6.87 8.83
CA THR A 60 -21.23 5.43 8.95
C THR A 60 -20.46 4.93 7.75
N ILE A 61 -19.37 4.20 8.03
CA ILE A 61 -18.66 3.37 7.04
C ILE A 61 -19.08 1.92 7.31
N THR A 62 -19.52 1.22 6.26
CA THR A 62 -19.88 -0.20 6.32
C THR A 62 -18.95 -1.02 5.45
N TYR A 63 -18.45 -2.12 5.98
CA TYR A 63 -17.61 -3.09 5.29
C TYR A 63 -18.44 -4.34 5.03
N ASN A 64 -18.73 -4.62 3.76
CA ASN A 64 -19.35 -5.87 3.35
C ASN A 64 -18.23 -6.87 3.05
N LEU A 65 -18.15 -7.92 3.83
CA LEU A 65 -17.08 -8.89 3.76
C LEU A 65 -17.51 -10.16 3.03
N ARG A 66 -16.56 -10.80 2.39
CA ARG A 66 -16.66 -12.18 1.89
C ARG A 66 -16.44 -13.17 3.04
N PRO A 67 -16.76 -14.46 2.85
CA PRO A 67 -16.50 -15.50 3.86
C PRO A 67 -15.01 -15.64 4.25
N ASP A 68 -14.09 -15.22 3.38
CA ASP A 68 -12.64 -15.22 3.63
C ASP A 68 -12.14 -13.97 4.39
N GLY A 69 -13.07 -13.08 4.78
CA GLY A 69 -12.78 -11.84 5.51
C GLY A 69 -12.33 -10.67 4.62
N GLN A 70 -12.16 -10.89 3.31
CA GLN A 70 -11.81 -9.79 2.39
C GLN A 70 -13.04 -8.93 2.09
N PRO A 71 -12.91 -7.59 1.94
CA PRO A 71 -14.04 -6.73 1.62
C PRO A 71 -14.53 -6.95 0.19
N SER A 72 -15.84 -7.21 0.02
CA SER A 72 -16.50 -7.16 -1.29
C SER A 72 -16.93 -5.75 -1.66
N SER A 73 -17.25 -4.93 -0.66
CA SER A 73 -17.46 -3.49 -0.83
C SER A 73 -17.30 -2.73 0.49
N ILE A 74 -17.00 -1.43 0.35
CA ILE A 74 -16.97 -0.46 1.44
C ILE A 74 -17.94 0.65 1.08
N VAL A 75 -18.89 0.93 1.95
CA VAL A 75 -19.89 2.00 1.79
C VAL A 75 -19.54 3.13 2.77
N ALA A 76 -19.18 4.28 2.25
CA ALA A 76 -18.91 5.49 3.01
C ALA A 76 -20.17 6.36 3.16
N PRO A 77 -20.18 7.39 4.04
CA PRO A 77 -21.28 8.34 4.16
C PRO A 77 -21.70 8.90 2.80
N GLY A 78 -23.02 9.11 2.60
CA GLY A 78 -23.59 9.51 1.32
C GLY A 78 -23.77 8.37 0.32
N ASN A 79 -23.68 7.10 0.76
CA ASN A 79 -23.78 5.89 -0.07
C ASN A 79 -22.68 5.78 -1.14
N VAL A 80 -21.53 6.38 -0.88
CA VAL A 80 -20.36 6.29 -1.75
C VAL A 80 -19.75 4.90 -1.60
N THR A 81 -19.82 4.09 -2.66
CA THR A 81 -19.44 2.67 -2.61
C THR A 81 -18.19 2.39 -3.41
N THR A 82 -17.16 1.85 -2.73
CA THR A 82 -16.01 1.21 -3.36
C THR A 82 -16.25 -0.30 -3.40
N SER A 83 -16.07 -0.94 -4.56
CA SER A 83 -16.31 -2.38 -4.75
C SER A 83 -15.03 -3.12 -5.13
N PHE A 84 -14.96 -4.41 -4.75
CA PHE A 84 -13.80 -5.25 -5.01
C PHE A 84 -14.26 -6.60 -5.57
N GLY A 85 -13.61 -7.02 -6.68
CA GLY A 85 -13.74 -8.36 -7.22
C GLY A 85 -12.48 -9.18 -6.97
N TYR A 86 -12.64 -10.50 -6.86
CA TYR A 86 -11.54 -11.43 -6.60
C TYR A 86 -11.70 -12.70 -7.44
N ASP A 87 -10.60 -13.34 -7.72
CA ASP A 87 -10.58 -14.68 -8.32
C ASP A 87 -10.72 -15.77 -7.23
N GLY A 88 -10.70 -17.04 -7.67
CA GLY A 88 -10.78 -18.19 -6.77
C GLY A 88 -9.57 -18.38 -5.84
N PHE A 89 -8.48 -17.66 -6.07
CA PHE A 89 -7.29 -17.65 -5.23
C PHE A 89 -7.26 -16.47 -4.25
N GLY A 90 -8.31 -15.62 -4.24
CA GLY A 90 -8.38 -14.43 -3.39
C GLY A 90 -7.56 -13.24 -3.91
N ARG A 91 -7.08 -13.27 -5.17
CA ARG A 91 -6.37 -12.14 -5.78
C ARG A 91 -7.38 -11.15 -6.35
N ARG A 92 -7.14 -9.85 -6.17
CA ARG A 92 -8.06 -8.81 -6.63
C ARG A 92 -8.12 -8.74 -8.15
N THR A 93 -9.29 -8.96 -8.74
CA THR A 93 -9.52 -8.85 -10.20
C THR A 93 -10.18 -7.54 -10.60
N SER A 94 -10.81 -6.85 -9.65
CA SER A 94 -11.36 -5.51 -9.92
C SER A 94 -11.39 -4.63 -8.68
N LEU A 95 -11.33 -3.32 -8.93
CA LEU A 95 -11.55 -2.24 -7.98
C LEU A 95 -12.48 -1.23 -8.63
N GLY A 96 -13.70 -1.12 -8.12
CA GLY A 96 -14.66 -0.09 -8.52
C GLY A 96 -14.57 1.08 -7.55
N ASP A 97 -14.06 2.22 -8.01
CA ASP A 97 -13.96 3.45 -7.24
C ASP A 97 -14.96 4.47 -7.77
N PRO A 98 -15.78 5.10 -6.91
CA PRO A 98 -16.84 6.01 -7.34
C PRO A 98 -16.32 7.27 -8.03
N SER A 99 -15.06 7.65 -7.81
CA SER A 99 -14.46 8.86 -8.38
C SER A 99 -13.65 8.58 -9.64
N SER A 100 -12.91 7.47 -9.67
CA SER A 100 -11.97 7.11 -10.76
C SER A 100 -12.50 6.01 -11.69
N GLY A 101 -13.65 5.38 -11.36
CA GLY A 101 -14.25 4.29 -12.10
C GLY A 101 -13.63 2.93 -11.78
N THR A 102 -13.75 1.97 -12.72
CA THR A 102 -13.32 0.59 -12.47
C THR A 102 -11.95 0.30 -13.08
N THR A 103 -11.05 -0.21 -12.24
CA THR A 103 -9.77 -0.81 -12.64
C THR A 103 -9.87 -2.32 -12.55
N THR A 104 -9.35 -3.04 -13.57
CA THR A 104 -9.31 -4.51 -13.60
C THR A 104 -7.89 -5.03 -13.65
N TYR A 105 -7.69 -6.24 -13.10
CA TYR A 105 -6.39 -6.87 -12.94
C TYR A 105 -6.44 -8.31 -13.46
N ALA A 106 -5.39 -8.75 -14.16
CA ALA A 106 -5.22 -10.12 -14.58
C ALA A 106 -3.85 -10.64 -14.15
N TYR A 107 -3.79 -11.93 -13.80
CA TYR A 107 -2.61 -12.56 -13.23
C TYR A 107 -2.23 -13.82 -13.98
N ASP A 108 -0.96 -14.19 -13.91
CA ASP A 108 -0.50 -15.50 -14.37
C ASP A 108 -0.78 -16.60 -13.32
N ALA A 109 -0.41 -17.85 -13.67
CA ALA A 109 -0.56 -18.99 -12.77
C ALA A 109 0.34 -18.90 -11.52
N SER A 110 1.44 -18.15 -11.58
CA SER A 110 2.36 -17.92 -10.46
C SER A 110 1.91 -16.79 -9.52
N GLY A 111 0.84 -16.05 -9.89
CA GLY A 111 0.31 -14.94 -9.10
C GLY A 111 0.88 -13.58 -9.49
N ASN A 112 1.69 -13.48 -10.53
CA ASN A 112 2.21 -12.22 -11.02
C ASN A 112 1.13 -11.43 -11.76
N LEU A 113 1.06 -10.12 -11.55
CA LEU A 113 0.14 -9.22 -12.26
C LEU A 113 0.60 -9.08 -13.73
N LEU A 114 -0.18 -9.60 -14.67
CA LEU A 114 0.11 -9.51 -16.09
C LEU A 114 -0.46 -8.24 -16.74
N LYS A 115 -1.61 -7.78 -16.24
CA LYS A 115 -2.34 -6.69 -16.88
C LYS A 115 -3.14 -5.90 -15.86
N GLU A 116 -3.09 -4.58 -16.00
CA GLU A 116 -3.99 -3.64 -15.35
C GLU A 116 -4.71 -2.82 -16.41
N THR A 117 -6.02 -2.61 -16.27
CA THR A 117 -6.80 -1.76 -17.16
C THR A 117 -7.62 -0.79 -16.32
N ASN A 118 -7.40 0.51 -16.47
CA ASN A 118 -8.15 1.53 -15.73
C ASN A 118 -9.49 1.87 -16.41
N ALA A 119 -10.29 2.70 -15.75
CA ALA A 119 -11.62 3.13 -16.23
C ALA A 119 -11.60 3.84 -17.60
N ASN A 120 -10.47 4.41 -18.01
CA ASN A 120 -10.29 5.05 -19.32
C ASN A 120 -9.78 4.06 -20.39
N ASN A 121 -9.85 2.75 -20.11
CA ASN A 121 -9.34 1.68 -20.97
C ASN A 121 -7.82 1.76 -21.26
N LYS A 122 -7.07 2.54 -20.48
CA LYS A 122 -5.62 2.48 -20.55
C LYS A 122 -5.12 1.20 -19.93
N VAL A 123 -4.26 0.51 -20.67
CA VAL A 123 -3.72 -0.79 -20.31
C VAL A 123 -2.25 -0.68 -19.96
N ILE A 124 -1.85 -1.29 -18.84
CA ILE A 124 -0.46 -1.56 -18.49
C ILE A 124 -0.27 -3.07 -18.55
N ASN A 125 0.69 -3.53 -19.34
CA ASN A 125 1.07 -4.94 -19.39
C ASN A 125 2.42 -5.12 -18.69
N TYR A 126 2.53 -6.20 -17.93
CA TYR A 126 3.72 -6.55 -17.17
C TYR A 126 4.29 -7.88 -17.67
N THR A 127 5.60 -7.98 -17.75
CA THR A 127 6.29 -9.25 -17.97
C THR A 127 7.33 -9.49 -16.89
N TYR A 128 7.65 -10.75 -16.67
CA TYR A 128 8.58 -11.19 -15.63
C TYR A 128 9.69 -12.04 -16.25
N ASP A 129 10.83 -12.07 -15.61
CA ASP A 129 11.93 -12.94 -16.00
C ASP A 129 11.74 -14.36 -15.42
N THR A 130 12.69 -15.27 -15.69
CA THR A 130 12.64 -16.65 -15.21
C THR A 130 12.75 -16.81 -13.70
N TYR A 131 13.13 -15.73 -12.99
CA TYR A 131 13.20 -15.67 -11.52
C TYR A 131 12.00 -14.97 -10.90
N ASN A 132 10.94 -14.73 -11.68
CA ASN A 132 9.71 -14.03 -11.24
C ASN A 132 9.95 -12.54 -10.85
N ARG A 133 11.01 -11.92 -11.35
CA ARG A 133 11.26 -10.50 -11.14
C ARG A 133 10.63 -9.70 -12.29
N LEU A 134 10.08 -8.51 -12.00
CA LEU A 134 9.48 -7.65 -13.02
C LEU A 134 10.50 -7.29 -14.09
N LYS A 135 10.24 -7.65 -15.34
CA LYS A 135 11.12 -7.39 -16.48
C LYS A 135 10.69 -6.16 -17.27
N THR A 136 9.40 -6.04 -17.57
CA THR A 136 8.87 -4.87 -18.27
C THR A 136 7.53 -4.44 -17.71
N ALA A 137 7.26 -3.13 -17.78
CA ALA A 137 5.95 -2.52 -17.65
C ALA A 137 5.69 -1.70 -18.91
N THR A 138 4.70 -2.10 -19.72
CA THR A 138 4.38 -1.48 -21.01
C THR A 138 3.07 -0.71 -20.90
N LEU A 139 3.16 0.61 -21.02
CA LEU A 139 2.06 1.54 -21.18
C LEU A 139 1.85 1.83 -22.67
N PRO A 140 0.73 2.43 -23.10
CA PRO A 140 0.53 2.80 -24.49
C PRO A 140 1.60 3.75 -25.03
N GLU A 141 2.14 4.61 -24.17
CA GLU A 141 3.07 5.68 -24.56
C GLU A 141 4.53 5.24 -24.50
N PHE A 142 4.90 4.33 -23.61
CA PHE A 142 6.26 3.87 -23.41
C PHE A 142 6.34 2.51 -22.69
N THR A 143 7.51 1.91 -22.77
CA THR A 143 7.85 0.70 -22.00
C THR A 143 8.98 1.01 -21.02
N THR A 144 8.80 0.63 -19.77
CA THR A 144 9.85 0.61 -18.75
C THR A 144 10.44 -0.79 -18.68
N THR A 145 11.76 -0.90 -18.74
CA THR A 145 12.51 -2.15 -18.63
C THR A 145 13.36 -2.15 -17.36
N TYR A 146 13.34 -3.25 -16.63
CA TYR A 146 14.08 -3.48 -15.39
C TYR A 146 15.15 -4.55 -15.64
N THR A 147 16.36 -4.28 -15.21
CA THR A 147 17.51 -5.21 -15.35
C THR A 147 18.12 -5.49 -14.00
N TYR A 148 18.48 -6.75 -13.76
CA TYR A 148 19.01 -7.22 -12.49
C TYR A 148 20.35 -7.94 -12.71
N ASN A 149 21.19 -7.94 -11.68
CA ASN A 149 22.41 -8.76 -11.67
C ASN A 149 22.12 -10.17 -11.10
N GLY A 150 23.18 -10.98 -10.97
CA GLY A 150 23.08 -12.35 -10.44
C GLY A 150 22.82 -12.44 -8.92
N TYR A 151 22.80 -11.32 -8.21
CA TYR A 151 22.48 -11.21 -6.78
C TYR A 151 21.08 -10.67 -6.52
N ASP A 152 20.21 -10.64 -7.54
CA ASP A 152 18.84 -10.08 -7.52
C ASP A 152 18.76 -8.56 -7.28
N GLU A 153 19.88 -7.86 -7.41
CA GLU A 153 19.90 -6.41 -7.26
C GLU A 153 19.49 -5.75 -8.58
N LEU A 154 18.63 -4.73 -8.50
CA LEU A 154 18.18 -3.92 -9.64
C LEU A 154 19.34 -3.04 -10.14
N THR A 155 19.87 -3.31 -11.32
CA THR A 155 21.02 -2.56 -11.88
C THR A 155 20.61 -1.46 -12.84
N LYS A 156 19.43 -1.56 -13.47
CA LYS A 156 18.96 -0.54 -14.40
C LYS A 156 17.45 -0.50 -14.49
N VAL A 157 16.91 0.71 -14.53
CA VAL A 157 15.56 1.01 -15.02
C VAL A 157 15.69 1.89 -16.23
N SER A 158 15.10 1.51 -17.36
CA SER A 158 15.16 2.31 -18.59
C SER A 158 13.79 2.42 -19.24
N SER A 159 13.52 3.58 -19.84
CA SER A 159 12.31 3.83 -20.62
C SER A 159 12.60 3.83 -22.10
N SER A 160 11.65 3.32 -22.92
CA SER A 160 11.73 3.36 -24.38
C SER A 160 11.78 4.78 -24.96
N VAL A 161 11.48 5.81 -24.16
CA VAL A 161 11.62 7.23 -24.52
C VAL A 161 13.02 7.80 -24.28
N GLY A 162 13.99 6.97 -23.83
CA GLY A 162 15.39 7.34 -23.74
C GLY A 162 15.86 7.84 -22.37
N THR A 163 15.04 7.69 -21.31
CA THR A 163 15.51 7.96 -19.93
C THR A 163 15.98 6.67 -19.26
N SER A 164 16.96 6.78 -18.35
CA SER A 164 17.35 5.63 -17.53
C SER A 164 17.84 6.04 -16.14
N ILE A 165 17.81 5.06 -15.23
CA ILE A 165 18.47 5.11 -13.93
C ILE A 165 19.33 3.85 -13.83
N ASP A 166 20.64 4.05 -13.65
CA ASP A 166 21.60 2.97 -13.44
C ASP A 166 22.02 2.94 -11.97
N TYR A 167 22.10 1.74 -11.39
CA TYR A 167 22.44 1.48 -10.00
C TYR A 167 23.69 0.62 -9.93
N VAL A 168 24.62 0.98 -9.07
CA VAL A 168 25.83 0.21 -8.79
C VAL A 168 25.89 -0.09 -7.30
N TYR A 169 26.27 -1.30 -6.95
CA TYR A 169 26.35 -1.78 -5.58
C TYR A 169 27.78 -2.09 -5.19
N ASP A 170 28.11 -1.96 -3.92
CA ASP A 170 29.40 -2.37 -3.38
C ASP A 170 29.42 -3.89 -3.08
N ALA A 171 30.56 -4.40 -2.62
CA ALA A 171 30.72 -5.82 -2.30
C ALA A 171 29.82 -6.32 -1.14
N LEU A 172 29.18 -5.43 -0.40
CA LEU A 172 28.24 -5.74 0.67
C LEU A 172 26.76 -5.60 0.22
N GLY A 173 26.50 -5.37 -1.09
CA GLY A 173 25.17 -5.19 -1.63
C GLY A 173 24.55 -3.82 -1.31
N ARG A 174 25.34 -2.82 -0.88
CA ARG A 174 24.85 -1.48 -0.61
C ARG A 174 24.99 -0.61 -1.85
N LEU A 175 24.02 0.28 -2.11
CA LEU A 175 24.04 1.18 -3.27
C LEU A 175 25.27 2.10 -3.22
N SER A 176 26.23 1.91 -4.11
CA SER A 176 27.45 2.74 -4.20
C SER A 176 27.28 3.95 -5.12
N SER A 177 26.49 3.82 -6.19
CA SER A 177 26.10 4.97 -7.00
C SER A 177 24.77 4.78 -7.71
N GLN A 178 24.12 5.92 -8.02
CA GLN A 178 22.93 6.02 -8.86
C GLN A 178 23.19 7.09 -9.92
N THR A 179 22.92 6.76 -11.20
CA THR A 179 23.02 7.72 -12.31
C THR A 179 21.68 7.83 -13.01
N GLU A 180 21.09 9.00 -12.99
CA GLU A 180 19.85 9.32 -13.72
C GLU A 180 20.24 9.98 -15.06
N THR A 181 19.76 9.43 -16.18
CA THR A 181 20.03 9.95 -17.53
C THR A 181 18.74 10.43 -18.16
N ALA A 182 18.70 11.67 -18.61
CA ALA A 182 17.60 12.29 -19.32
C ALA A 182 17.62 11.98 -20.83
N VAL A 183 16.53 12.31 -21.54
CA VAL A 183 16.39 12.07 -23.00
C VAL A 183 17.49 12.77 -23.82
N ASP A 184 17.99 13.92 -23.36
CA ASP A 184 19.06 14.69 -24.00
C ASP A 184 20.48 14.21 -23.61
N ASN A 185 20.59 13.04 -22.99
CA ASN A 185 21.79 12.43 -22.44
C ASN A 185 22.49 13.21 -21.32
N LYS A 186 21.86 14.25 -20.79
CA LYS A 186 22.32 14.84 -19.54
C LYS A 186 22.08 13.87 -18.40
N TYR A 187 22.97 13.86 -17.43
CA TYR A 187 22.86 12.96 -16.31
C TYR A 187 23.14 13.67 -14.99
N LEU A 188 22.59 13.11 -13.93
CA LEU A 188 22.89 13.42 -12.54
C LEU A 188 23.35 12.13 -11.87
N ARG A 189 24.56 12.16 -11.31
CA ARG A 189 25.10 11.03 -10.57
C ARG A 189 25.15 11.35 -9.08
N LYS A 190 24.78 10.36 -8.25
CA LYS A 190 24.88 10.36 -6.80
C LYS A 190 25.82 9.24 -6.40
N ASP A 191 26.91 9.56 -5.72
CA ASP A 191 27.83 8.58 -5.12
C ASP A 191 27.63 8.55 -3.62
N TYR A 192 27.48 7.34 -3.06
CA TYR A 192 27.19 7.09 -1.65
C TYR A 192 28.42 6.54 -0.95
N THR A 193 28.77 7.10 0.21
CA THR A 193 29.77 6.52 1.09
C THR A 193 29.15 6.10 2.40
N TYR A 194 29.75 5.11 3.05
CA TYR A 194 29.18 4.49 4.25
C TYR A 194 30.17 4.51 5.42
N ASN A 195 29.65 4.68 6.63
CA ASN A 195 30.36 4.40 7.87
C ASN A 195 29.59 3.27 8.59
N GLY A 196 30.17 2.07 8.59
CA GLY A 196 29.44 0.86 8.96
C GLY A 196 28.23 0.63 8.04
N GLY A 197 27.03 0.49 8.60
CA GLY A 197 25.77 0.30 7.86
C GLY A 197 25.07 1.59 7.41
N ASN A 198 25.51 2.76 7.89
CA ASN A 198 24.83 4.04 7.65
C ASN A 198 25.50 4.82 6.52
N VAL A 199 24.70 5.52 5.70
CA VAL A 199 25.20 6.49 4.71
C VAL A 199 25.92 7.62 5.46
N SER A 200 27.19 7.85 5.17
CA SER A 200 28.00 8.92 5.78
C SER A 200 28.06 10.17 4.89
N SER A 201 28.03 10.02 3.55
CA SER A 201 27.89 11.16 2.66
C SER A 201 27.26 10.78 1.32
N ILE A 202 26.69 11.78 0.63
CA ILE A 202 26.21 11.69 -0.75
C ILE A 202 26.89 12.81 -1.54
N LYS A 203 27.58 12.44 -2.60
CA LYS A 203 28.22 13.39 -3.53
C LYS A 203 27.41 13.42 -4.83
N TYR A 204 27.13 14.60 -5.34
CA TYR A 204 26.46 14.85 -6.62
C TYR A 204 27.48 15.28 -7.68
N THR A 205 27.37 14.70 -8.87
CA THR A 205 28.24 15.02 -10.03
C THR A 205 27.45 14.98 -11.33
#